data_ef06986f86326f6f65150321ffd6067f
#
_entry.id   ef06986f86326f6f65150321ffd6067f
#
_cell.length_a   1.000
_cell.length_b   1.000
_cell.length_c   1.000
_cell.angle_alpha   90.00
_cell.angle_beta   90.00
_cell.angle_gamma   90.00
#
_symmetry.space_group_name_H-M   'P 1'
#
loop_
_entity.id
_entity.type
_entity.pdbx_description
1 polymer ?
#
loop_
_entity_poly.entity_id
_entity_poly.type
_entity_poly.pdbx_seq_one_letter_code
_entity_poly.pdbx_strand_id
1 'polypeptide(L)'
;MQVEKPKIELYQNRSFGQKLSATFDFLRENYKLWLKACFYLILPLCLVQAFSFDMMFSTLMPFYTDALGGMGGFTPSEGLLVRLGLSYFGYFVCISVGSFLLSSICYAMMKYYRTSPTRLHNTTMKDLKPLIIQSMKRAFLLGLLLVGGWFLILILVVIFSAMTSLYALFVILVLATVVFIIPLSMAMPVYIFEDDESAWGAVRRSISLGFHSFWSLLGLMIVVGLLANVLQTVTTLPWYISFLVKVVLTSSDAGQETFANSPIYNFIGYLLSVFMNFGMYLTMSLSTIALAYHYGSVAEEVDGLSVVDDIENFEQLAEEDRDIDNFDKL
;
A
#
# COMPACT_ATOMS: atom_id res chain seq x y z
N MET A 1 -33.61 19.97 1.13
CA MET A 1 -33.10 18.89 0.27
C MET A 1 -31.58 19.03 0.22
N GLN A 2 -30.82 18.17 0.89
CA GLN A 2 -29.40 18.08 0.62
C GLN A 2 -29.26 17.44 -0.76
N VAL A 3 -28.75 18.19 -1.72
CA VAL A 3 -28.39 17.66 -3.03
C VAL A 3 -27.30 16.62 -2.78
N GLU A 4 -27.62 15.35 -2.90
CA GLU A 4 -26.62 14.29 -2.82
C GLU A 4 -25.56 14.56 -3.91
N LYS A 5 -24.30 14.64 -3.48
CA LYS A 5 -23.19 14.79 -4.44
C LYS A 5 -23.25 13.62 -5.44
N PRO A 6 -22.93 13.83 -6.71
CA PRO A 6 -22.87 12.74 -7.69
C PRO A 6 -21.88 11.66 -7.22
N LYS A 7 -22.12 10.42 -7.64
CA LYS A 7 -21.23 9.29 -7.37
C LYS A 7 -19.84 9.55 -7.96
N ILE A 8 -18.80 9.17 -7.24
CA ILE A 8 -17.42 9.32 -7.74
C ILE A 8 -17.13 8.13 -8.64
N GLU A 9 -17.28 8.30 -9.96
CA GLU A 9 -17.02 7.25 -10.92
C GLU A 9 -15.53 6.85 -10.93
N LEU A 10 -15.22 5.59 -11.19
CA LEU A 10 -13.84 5.12 -11.31
C LEU A 10 -13.26 5.52 -12.69
N TYR A 11 -13.98 5.13 -13.74
CA TYR A 11 -13.63 5.39 -15.13
C TYR A 11 -14.16 6.77 -15.55
N GLN A 12 -13.31 7.73 -15.50
CA GLN A 12 -13.59 9.11 -15.91
C GLN A 12 -12.28 9.81 -16.18
N ASN A 13 -12.16 10.49 -17.32
CA ASN A 13 -10.98 11.28 -17.61
C ASN A 13 -10.88 12.45 -16.61
N ARG A 14 -9.78 12.49 -15.86
CA ARG A 14 -9.54 13.47 -14.78
C ARG A 14 -8.22 14.18 -14.95
N SER A 15 -8.24 15.48 -14.75
CA SER A 15 -7.02 16.25 -14.55
C SER A 15 -6.30 15.82 -13.26
N PHE A 16 -5.04 16.20 -13.12
CA PHE A 16 -4.22 15.87 -11.95
C PHE A 16 -4.89 16.26 -10.62
N GLY A 17 -5.39 17.49 -10.52
CA GLY A 17 -6.08 17.98 -9.33
C GLY A 17 -7.39 17.23 -9.03
N GLN A 18 -8.13 16.84 -10.07
CA GLN A 18 -9.36 16.08 -9.92
C GLN A 18 -9.10 14.64 -9.41
N LYS A 19 -7.96 14.02 -9.77
CA LYS A 19 -7.56 12.71 -9.22
C LYS A 19 -7.31 12.80 -7.71
N LEU A 20 -6.64 13.85 -7.26
CA LEU A 20 -6.43 14.12 -5.83
C LEU A 20 -7.75 14.39 -5.11
N SER A 21 -8.59 15.26 -5.66
CA SER A 21 -9.91 15.58 -5.07
C SER A 21 -10.77 14.32 -4.94
N ALA A 22 -10.85 13.47 -5.99
CA ALA A 22 -11.58 12.22 -5.95
C ALA A 22 -11.08 11.28 -4.84
N THR A 23 -9.75 11.23 -4.63
CA THR A 23 -9.13 10.43 -3.56
C THR A 23 -9.59 10.88 -2.18
N PHE A 24 -9.53 12.19 -1.90
CA PHE A 24 -9.96 12.74 -0.62
C PHE A 24 -11.48 12.67 -0.42
N ASP A 25 -12.25 12.94 -1.48
CA ASP A 25 -13.71 12.85 -1.42
C ASP A 25 -14.17 11.43 -1.13
N PHE A 26 -13.55 10.41 -1.75
CA PHE A 26 -13.85 9.01 -1.48
C PHE A 26 -13.55 8.63 -0.02
N LEU A 27 -12.36 9.00 0.48
CA LEU A 27 -12.01 8.74 1.89
C LEU A 27 -12.95 9.49 2.85
N ARG A 28 -13.26 10.75 2.56
CA ARG A 28 -14.16 11.56 3.38
C ARG A 28 -15.58 11.01 3.41
N GLU A 29 -16.09 10.52 2.29
CA GLU A 29 -17.43 9.92 2.22
C GLU A 29 -17.49 8.61 3.00
N ASN A 30 -16.43 7.79 2.95
CA ASN A 30 -16.44 6.41 3.42
C ASN A 30 -15.56 6.17 4.67
N TYR A 31 -15.08 7.23 5.35
CA TYR A 31 -14.08 7.13 6.41
C TYR A 31 -14.46 6.21 7.56
N LYS A 32 -15.75 6.15 7.93
CA LYS A 32 -16.23 5.31 9.04
C LYS A 32 -16.05 3.82 8.75
N LEU A 33 -16.44 3.40 7.55
CA LEU A 33 -16.33 2.01 7.14
C LEU A 33 -14.87 1.63 6.90
N TRP A 34 -14.11 2.51 6.23
CA TRP A 34 -12.69 2.34 5.98
C TRP A 34 -11.89 2.24 7.29
N LEU A 35 -12.08 3.17 8.23
CA LEU A 35 -11.38 3.15 9.51
C LEU A 35 -11.75 1.91 10.33
N LYS A 36 -13.03 1.52 10.32
CA LYS A 36 -13.49 0.29 10.96
C LYS A 36 -12.82 -0.95 10.36
N ALA A 37 -12.70 -1.03 9.03
CA ALA A 37 -12.03 -2.12 8.36
C ALA A 37 -10.53 -2.17 8.72
N CYS A 38 -9.84 -1.03 8.69
CA CYS A 38 -8.45 -0.93 9.09
C CYS A 38 -8.26 -1.34 10.57
N PHE A 39 -9.13 -0.88 11.47
CA PHE A 39 -9.04 -1.21 12.88
C PHE A 39 -9.18 -2.70 13.15
N TYR A 40 -10.15 -3.37 12.51
CA TYR A 40 -10.36 -4.80 12.73
C TYR A 40 -9.33 -5.70 12.03
N LEU A 41 -8.83 -5.31 10.87
CA LEU A 41 -7.99 -6.17 10.04
C LEU A 41 -6.50 -5.80 10.12
N ILE A 42 -6.17 -4.51 10.19
CA ILE A 42 -4.77 -4.03 10.16
C ILE A 42 -4.19 -3.91 11.57
N LEU A 43 -4.97 -3.44 12.56
CA LEU A 43 -4.44 -3.23 13.91
C LEU A 43 -3.86 -4.51 14.56
N PRO A 44 -4.49 -5.70 14.45
CA PRO A 44 -3.88 -6.94 14.97
C PRO A 44 -2.52 -7.24 14.34
N LEU A 45 -2.36 -6.94 13.05
CA LEU A 45 -1.07 -7.09 12.37
C LEU A 45 -0.05 -6.06 12.87
N CYS A 46 -0.48 -4.82 13.16
CA CYS A 46 0.40 -3.79 13.72
C CYS A 46 0.97 -4.18 15.09
N LEU A 47 0.22 -4.94 15.90
CA LEU A 47 0.73 -5.46 17.18
C LEU A 47 1.91 -6.41 16.95
N VAL A 48 1.81 -7.33 16.00
CA VAL A 48 2.90 -8.25 15.65
C VAL A 48 4.06 -7.49 15.00
N GLN A 49 3.77 -6.58 14.09
CA GLN A 49 4.77 -5.77 13.39
C GLN A 49 5.57 -4.89 14.35
N ALA A 50 4.90 -4.25 15.32
CA ALA A 50 5.53 -3.43 16.35
C ALA A 50 6.52 -4.22 17.20
N PHE A 51 6.23 -5.49 17.50
CA PHE A 51 7.14 -6.37 18.21
C PHE A 51 8.44 -6.61 17.43
N SER A 52 8.33 -6.93 16.13
CA SER A 52 9.51 -7.11 15.26
C SER A 52 10.31 -5.81 15.11
N PHE A 53 9.62 -4.68 15.04
CA PHE A 53 10.21 -3.34 14.95
C PHE A 53 10.97 -2.97 16.23
N ASP A 54 10.36 -3.19 17.40
CA ASP A 54 10.98 -2.92 18.70
C ASP A 54 12.21 -3.81 18.93
N MET A 55 12.12 -5.10 18.55
CA MET A 55 13.25 -6.03 18.59
C MET A 55 14.40 -5.56 17.70
N MET A 56 14.14 -5.00 16.52
CA MET A 56 15.14 -4.46 15.63
C MET A 56 15.87 -3.27 16.28
N PHE A 57 15.12 -2.29 16.82
CA PHE A 57 15.71 -1.11 17.44
C PHE A 57 16.42 -1.42 18.77
N SER A 58 15.90 -2.33 19.59
CA SER A 58 16.59 -2.76 20.82
C SER A 58 17.92 -3.44 20.53
N THR A 59 17.99 -4.21 19.42
CA THR A 59 19.23 -4.86 18.98
C THR A 59 20.25 -3.83 18.45
N LEU A 60 19.80 -2.71 17.88
CA LEU A 60 20.67 -1.62 17.41
C LEU A 60 21.01 -0.59 18.49
N MET A 61 20.35 -0.65 19.67
CA MET A 61 20.56 0.33 20.74
C MET A 61 22.04 0.52 21.14
N PRO A 62 22.86 -0.56 21.33
CA PRO A 62 24.28 -0.40 21.66
C PRO A 62 25.05 0.41 20.61
N PHE A 63 24.71 0.20 19.31
CA PHE A 63 25.33 0.99 18.23
C PHE A 63 25.00 2.49 18.36
N TYR A 64 23.75 2.85 18.67
CA TYR A 64 23.37 4.25 18.84
C TYR A 64 24.01 4.89 20.07
N THR A 65 24.10 4.16 21.18
CA THR A 65 24.74 4.66 22.41
C THR A 65 26.23 4.84 22.25
N ASP A 66 26.94 3.90 21.61
CA ASP A 66 28.36 4.01 21.33
C ASP A 66 28.66 5.15 20.36
N ALA A 67 27.84 5.35 19.33
CA ALA A 67 28.02 6.44 18.38
C ALA A 67 27.88 7.82 19.05
N LEU A 68 26.99 7.97 20.04
CA LEU A 68 26.80 9.21 20.80
C LEU A 68 27.85 9.38 21.91
N GLY A 69 28.27 8.29 22.52
CA GLY A 69 29.29 8.31 23.60
C GLY A 69 30.73 8.52 23.13
N GLY A 70 30.97 8.57 21.83
CA GLY A 70 32.33 8.78 21.25
C GLY A 70 33.30 7.61 21.49
N MET A 71 32.85 6.48 22.01
CA MET A 71 33.64 5.26 22.19
C MET A 71 33.55 4.42 20.90
N GLY A 72 34.37 4.76 19.91
CA GLY A 72 34.43 4.01 18.66
C GLY A 72 35.02 2.61 18.85
N GLY A 73 34.17 1.61 18.88
CA GLY A 73 34.56 0.21 19.03
C GLY A 73 33.49 -0.82 18.92
N PHE A 74 32.33 -0.48 18.31
CA PHE A 74 31.26 -1.47 18.10
C PHE A 74 31.79 -2.63 17.23
N THR A 75 32.00 -3.78 17.86
CA THR A 75 32.29 -5.05 17.17
C THR A 75 31.00 -5.87 17.16
N PRO A 76 30.39 -6.12 15.97
CA PRO A 76 29.21 -6.95 15.91
C PRO A 76 29.48 -8.35 16.45
N SER A 77 28.70 -8.78 17.45
CA SER A 77 28.74 -10.18 17.86
C SER A 77 28.06 -11.06 16.78
N GLU A 78 28.50 -12.32 16.61
CA GLU A 78 27.89 -13.23 15.63
C GLU A 78 26.36 -13.37 15.82
N GLY A 79 25.89 -13.37 17.08
CA GLY A 79 24.47 -13.40 17.39
C GLY A 79 23.67 -12.15 17.04
N LEU A 80 24.33 -10.99 16.89
CA LEU A 80 23.70 -9.73 16.51
C LEU A 80 23.15 -9.78 15.09
N LEU A 81 23.94 -10.26 14.13
CA LEU A 81 23.54 -10.35 12.72
C LEU A 81 22.33 -11.28 12.55
N VAL A 82 22.28 -12.39 13.29
CA VAL A 82 21.14 -13.33 13.26
C VAL A 82 19.89 -12.65 13.83
N ARG A 83 19.98 -11.97 14.97
CA ARG A 83 18.86 -11.25 15.59
C ARG A 83 18.34 -10.15 14.69
N LEU A 84 19.23 -9.34 14.11
CA LEU A 84 18.84 -8.31 13.15
C LEU A 84 18.17 -8.93 11.93
N GLY A 85 18.77 -9.97 11.34
CA GLY A 85 18.20 -10.65 10.19
C GLY A 85 16.78 -11.17 10.44
N LEU A 86 16.54 -11.82 11.58
CA LEU A 86 15.22 -12.31 11.99
C LEU A 86 14.22 -11.16 12.21
N SER A 87 14.65 -10.08 12.86
CA SER A 87 13.79 -8.92 13.12
C SER A 87 13.40 -8.19 11.83
N TYR A 88 14.36 -7.96 10.93
CA TYR A 88 14.11 -7.37 9.61
C TYR A 88 13.20 -8.26 8.76
N PHE A 89 13.43 -9.57 8.76
CA PHE A 89 12.59 -10.53 8.04
C PHE A 89 11.16 -10.52 8.58
N GLY A 90 10.98 -10.59 9.90
CA GLY A 90 9.66 -10.52 10.53
C GLY A 90 8.94 -9.21 10.21
N TYR A 91 9.64 -8.08 10.31
CA TYR A 91 9.10 -6.77 9.94
C TYR A 91 8.71 -6.70 8.46
N PHE A 92 9.58 -7.20 7.56
CA PHE A 92 9.31 -7.23 6.12
C PHE A 92 8.11 -8.10 5.76
N VAL A 93 7.95 -9.27 6.37
CA VAL A 93 6.78 -10.14 6.18
C VAL A 93 5.52 -9.41 6.63
N CYS A 94 5.53 -8.80 7.82
CA CYS A 94 4.37 -8.07 8.35
C CYS A 94 3.99 -6.88 7.47
N ILE A 95 4.94 -6.07 7.01
CA ILE A 95 4.65 -4.91 6.15
C ILE A 95 4.12 -5.36 4.78
N SER A 96 4.64 -6.46 4.24
CA SER A 96 4.16 -7.01 2.96
C SER A 96 2.73 -7.51 3.06
N VAL A 97 2.42 -8.33 4.07
CA VAL A 97 1.06 -8.81 4.33
C VAL A 97 0.10 -7.66 4.59
N GLY A 98 0.52 -6.68 5.41
CA GLY A 98 -0.29 -5.51 5.72
C GLY A 98 -0.57 -4.63 4.51
N SER A 99 0.42 -4.45 3.63
CA SER A 99 0.25 -3.69 2.38
C SER A 99 -0.74 -4.38 1.42
N PHE A 100 -0.66 -5.71 1.28
CA PHE A 100 -1.63 -6.46 0.49
C PHE A 100 -3.03 -6.40 1.09
N LEU A 101 -3.14 -6.52 2.41
CA LEU A 101 -4.42 -6.45 3.11
C LEU A 101 -5.05 -5.06 2.99
N LEU A 102 -4.26 -4.00 3.19
CA LEU A 102 -4.71 -2.62 3.03
C LEU A 102 -5.19 -2.33 1.61
N SER A 103 -4.38 -2.68 0.61
CA SER A 103 -4.76 -2.51 -0.80
C SER A 103 -6.03 -3.27 -1.12
N SER A 104 -6.18 -4.49 -0.58
CA SER A 104 -7.39 -5.30 -0.75
C SER A 104 -8.62 -4.66 -0.11
N ILE A 105 -8.48 -4.03 1.06
CA ILE A 105 -9.56 -3.28 1.70
C ILE A 105 -9.97 -2.08 0.83
N CYS A 106 -9.01 -1.26 0.41
CA CYS A 106 -9.27 -0.06 -0.39
C CYS A 106 -9.94 -0.41 -1.73
N TYR A 107 -9.38 -1.36 -2.47
CA TYR A 107 -9.92 -1.73 -3.78
C TYR A 107 -11.24 -2.49 -3.68
N ALA A 108 -11.44 -3.34 -2.68
CA ALA A 108 -12.74 -3.98 -2.44
C ALA A 108 -13.84 -2.94 -2.13
N MET A 109 -13.52 -1.93 -1.33
CA MET A 109 -14.45 -0.82 -1.06
C MET A 109 -14.75 -0.04 -2.34
N MET A 110 -13.76 0.28 -3.16
CA MET A 110 -13.95 0.99 -4.44
C MET A 110 -14.76 0.16 -5.43
N LYS A 111 -14.49 -1.17 -5.52
CA LYS A 111 -15.25 -2.08 -6.38
C LYS A 111 -16.69 -2.19 -5.94
N TYR A 112 -16.97 -2.36 -4.64
CA TYR A 112 -18.32 -2.38 -4.09
C TYR A 112 -19.04 -1.03 -4.28
N TYR A 113 -18.33 0.08 -4.05
CA TYR A 113 -18.85 1.43 -4.28
C TYR A 113 -19.29 1.63 -5.73
N ARG A 114 -18.52 1.10 -6.71
CA ARG A 114 -18.86 1.17 -8.14
C ARG A 114 -20.11 0.37 -8.47
N THR A 115 -20.23 -0.86 -7.98
CA THR A 115 -21.32 -1.79 -8.35
C THR A 115 -22.62 -1.54 -7.58
N SER A 116 -22.56 -0.96 -6.38
CA SER A 116 -23.73 -0.72 -5.54
C SER A 116 -24.45 0.58 -5.90
N PRO A 117 -25.78 0.57 -6.11
CA PRO A 117 -26.56 1.78 -6.32
C PRO A 117 -26.59 2.69 -5.08
N THR A 118 -26.52 2.10 -3.88
CA THR A 118 -26.52 2.82 -2.60
C THR A 118 -25.13 3.23 -2.12
N ARG A 119 -24.12 3.13 -2.99
CA ARG A 119 -22.70 3.36 -2.64
C ARG A 119 -22.27 2.43 -1.50
N LEU A 120 -21.61 2.97 -0.45
CA LEU A 120 -21.25 2.23 0.77
C LEU A 120 -22.20 2.55 1.96
N HIS A 121 -23.34 3.23 1.71
CA HIS A 121 -24.31 3.49 2.75
C HIS A 121 -24.93 2.17 3.24
N ASN A 122 -24.96 1.98 4.56
CA ASN A 122 -25.44 0.75 5.23
C ASN A 122 -24.65 -0.53 4.91
N THR A 123 -23.51 -0.44 4.22
CA THR A 123 -22.66 -1.60 3.93
C THR A 123 -21.95 -2.06 5.21
N THR A 124 -21.94 -3.36 5.43
CA THR A 124 -21.28 -4.00 6.58
C THR A 124 -19.95 -4.64 6.17
N MET A 125 -19.11 -4.95 7.17
CA MET A 125 -17.88 -5.72 6.93
C MET A 125 -18.15 -7.11 6.34
N LYS A 126 -19.34 -7.68 6.57
CA LYS A 126 -19.72 -8.99 6.01
C LYS A 126 -19.89 -8.92 4.51
N ASP A 127 -20.43 -7.83 4.00
CA ASP A 127 -20.70 -7.61 2.57
C ASP A 127 -19.37 -7.39 1.80
N LEU A 128 -18.40 -6.73 2.43
CA LEU A 128 -17.08 -6.50 1.86
C LEU A 128 -16.15 -7.73 1.93
N LYS A 129 -16.39 -8.63 2.88
CA LYS A 129 -15.50 -9.78 3.15
C LYS A 129 -15.16 -10.60 1.90
N PRO A 130 -16.12 -11.02 1.04
CA PRO A 130 -15.80 -11.82 -0.15
C PRO A 130 -14.89 -11.06 -1.12
N LEU A 131 -15.14 -9.76 -1.34
CA LEU A 131 -14.32 -8.92 -2.20
C LEU A 131 -12.91 -8.68 -1.62
N ILE A 132 -12.81 -8.49 -0.32
CA ILE A 132 -11.50 -8.35 0.36
C ILE A 132 -10.69 -9.64 0.19
N ILE A 133 -11.29 -10.81 0.39
CA ILE A 133 -10.62 -12.10 0.23
C ILE A 133 -10.20 -12.33 -1.23
N GLN A 134 -11.06 -12.02 -2.19
CA GLN A 134 -10.74 -12.13 -3.61
C GLN A 134 -9.56 -11.20 -3.98
N SER A 135 -9.65 -9.93 -3.58
CA SER A 135 -8.60 -8.94 -3.82
C SER A 135 -7.27 -9.34 -3.14
N MET A 136 -7.33 -9.88 -1.91
CA MET A 136 -6.15 -10.35 -1.20
C MET A 136 -5.46 -11.51 -1.92
N LYS A 137 -6.21 -12.49 -2.45
CA LYS A 137 -5.65 -13.59 -3.24
C LYS A 137 -4.97 -13.07 -4.52
N ARG A 138 -5.63 -12.15 -5.23
CA ARG A 138 -5.07 -11.51 -6.43
C ARG A 138 -3.83 -10.71 -6.09
N ALA A 139 -3.87 -9.90 -5.03
CA ALA A 139 -2.75 -9.12 -4.55
C ALA A 139 -1.52 -9.99 -4.22
N PHE A 140 -1.75 -11.09 -3.50
CA PHE A 140 -0.70 -12.02 -3.12
C PHE A 140 -0.08 -12.70 -4.35
N LEU A 141 -0.91 -13.16 -5.29
CA LEU A 141 -0.43 -13.79 -6.52
C LEU A 141 0.40 -12.82 -7.37
N LEU A 142 -0.08 -11.59 -7.54
CA LEU A 142 0.66 -10.54 -8.25
C LEU A 142 1.97 -10.19 -7.54
N GLY A 143 1.93 -10.03 -6.21
CA GLY A 143 3.12 -9.76 -5.40
C GLY A 143 4.16 -10.88 -5.55
N LEU A 144 3.74 -12.14 -5.50
CA LEU A 144 4.63 -13.29 -5.71
C LEU A 144 5.25 -13.29 -7.11
N LEU A 145 4.46 -12.96 -8.13
CA LEU A 145 4.94 -12.84 -9.51
C LEU A 145 5.98 -11.74 -9.66
N LEU A 146 5.71 -10.54 -9.13
CA LEU A 146 6.59 -9.37 -9.27
C LEU A 146 7.88 -9.55 -8.45
N VAL A 147 7.74 -9.92 -7.17
CA VAL A 147 8.89 -10.10 -6.27
C VAL A 147 9.71 -11.32 -6.70
N GLY A 148 9.07 -12.45 -6.98
CA GLY A 148 9.74 -13.66 -7.44
C GLY A 148 10.44 -13.46 -8.78
N GLY A 149 9.79 -12.78 -9.73
CA GLY A 149 10.38 -12.43 -11.02
C GLY A 149 11.59 -11.51 -10.87
N TRP A 150 11.50 -10.51 -10.01
CA TRP A 150 12.60 -9.59 -9.74
C TRP A 150 13.80 -10.32 -9.09
N PHE A 151 13.57 -11.18 -8.10
CA PHE A 151 14.64 -11.98 -7.49
C PHE A 151 15.28 -12.93 -8.48
N LEU A 152 14.52 -13.57 -9.36
CA LEU A 152 15.05 -14.43 -10.40
C LEU A 152 16.00 -13.66 -11.34
N ILE A 153 15.58 -12.48 -11.83
CA ILE A 153 16.40 -11.60 -12.66
C ILE A 153 17.66 -11.17 -11.91
N LEU A 154 17.54 -10.78 -10.64
CA LEU A 154 18.66 -10.40 -9.80
C LEU A 154 19.71 -11.51 -9.68
N ILE A 155 19.27 -12.75 -9.39
CA ILE A 155 20.14 -13.92 -9.27
C ILE A 155 20.87 -14.16 -10.60
N LEU A 156 20.14 -14.14 -11.74
CA LEU A 156 20.74 -14.33 -13.05
C LEU A 156 21.79 -13.25 -13.38
N VAL A 157 21.49 -11.98 -13.07
CA VAL A 157 22.43 -10.87 -13.28
C VAL A 157 23.66 -11.00 -12.38
N VAL A 158 23.49 -11.39 -11.11
CA VAL A 158 24.62 -11.60 -10.18
C VAL A 158 25.51 -12.73 -10.67
N ILE A 159 24.96 -13.88 -11.06
CA ILE A 159 25.72 -15.03 -11.56
C ILE A 159 26.48 -14.61 -12.84
N PHE A 160 25.80 -13.97 -13.79
CA PHE A 160 26.41 -13.56 -15.06
C PHE A 160 27.49 -12.49 -14.83
N SER A 161 27.27 -11.52 -13.96
CA SER A 161 28.27 -10.51 -13.60
C SER A 161 29.51 -11.12 -12.95
N ALA A 162 29.34 -12.13 -12.09
CA ALA A 162 30.42 -12.84 -11.45
C ALA A 162 31.25 -13.65 -12.48
N MET A 163 30.60 -14.29 -13.46
CA MET A 163 31.29 -15.07 -14.51
C MET A 163 32.04 -14.20 -15.51
N THR A 164 31.53 -13.01 -15.85
CA THR A 164 32.06 -12.14 -16.90
C THR A 164 32.81 -10.94 -16.38
N SER A 165 32.82 -10.71 -15.06
CA SER A 165 33.33 -9.48 -14.39
C SER A 165 32.66 -8.19 -14.89
N LEU A 166 31.49 -8.28 -15.51
CA LEU A 166 30.71 -7.16 -16.05
C LEU A 166 29.77 -6.57 -14.99
N TYR A 167 30.32 -5.91 -13.98
CA TYR A 167 29.54 -5.29 -12.87
C TYR A 167 28.59 -4.17 -13.35
N ALA A 168 28.82 -3.61 -14.56
CA ALA A 168 27.93 -2.65 -15.17
C ALA A 168 26.48 -3.18 -15.35
N LEU A 169 26.30 -4.49 -15.52
CA LEU A 169 24.96 -5.11 -15.63
C LEU A 169 24.14 -4.95 -14.35
N PHE A 170 24.79 -5.01 -13.19
CA PHE A 170 24.11 -4.77 -11.92
C PHE A 170 23.62 -3.32 -11.82
N VAL A 171 24.43 -2.35 -12.26
CA VAL A 171 24.04 -0.94 -12.29
C VAL A 171 22.86 -0.74 -13.25
N ILE A 172 22.90 -1.35 -14.42
CA ILE A 172 21.79 -1.29 -15.40
C ILE A 172 20.52 -1.89 -14.81
N LEU A 173 20.59 -3.03 -14.11
CA LEU A 173 19.43 -3.63 -13.44
C LEU A 173 18.81 -2.69 -12.41
N VAL A 174 19.63 -2.05 -11.57
CA VAL A 174 19.15 -1.09 -10.57
C VAL A 174 18.45 0.08 -11.25
N LEU A 175 19.06 0.67 -12.29
CA LEU A 175 18.45 1.78 -13.05
C LEU A 175 17.15 1.36 -13.73
N ALA A 176 17.12 0.18 -14.35
CA ALA A 176 15.91 -0.37 -14.96
C ALA A 176 14.81 -0.57 -13.91
N THR A 177 15.14 -1.11 -12.71
CA THR A 177 14.18 -1.29 -11.63
C THR A 177 13.55 0.05 -11.22
N VAL A 178 14.35 1.11 -11.07
CA VAL A 178 13.84 2.45 -10.72
C VAL A 178 12.86 2.98 -11.77
N VAL A 179 13.16 2.79 -13.05
CA VAL A 179 12.28 3.25 -14.15
C VAL A 179 11.00 2.41 -14.22
N PHE A 180 11.09 1.08 -14.10
CA PHE A 180 9.94 0.18 -14.26
C PHE A 180 9.03 0.12 -13.02
N ILE A 181 9.50 0.48 -11.82
CA ILE A 181 8.67 0.50 -10.61
C ILE A 181 7.47 1.45 -10.74
N ILE A 182 7.64 2.55 -11.50
CA ILE A 182 6.59 3.55 -11.73
C ILE A 182 5.42 2.94 -12.52
N PRO A 183 5.58 2.45 -13.76
CA PRO A 183 4.47 1.82 -14.48
C PRO A 183 3.94 0.56 -13.79
N LEU A 184 4.80 -0.25 -13.16
CA LEU A 184 4.38 -1.44 -12.43
C LEU A 184 3.54 -1.15 -11.18
N SER A 185 3.59 0.06 -10.65
CA SER A 185 2.70 0.46 -9.55
C SER A 185 1.22 0.35 -9.91
N MET A 186 0.86 0.48 -11.20
CA MET A 186 -0.50 0.32 -11.70
C MET A 186 -0.93 -1.15 -11.85
N ALA A 187 -0.03 -2.13 -11.71
CA ALA A 187 -0.36 -3.54 -11.90
C ALA A 187 -1.43 -4.04 -10.91
N MET A 188 -1.42 -3.51 -9.69
CA MET A 188 -2.37 -3.89 -8.66
C MET A 188 -3.81 -3.42 -8.97
N PRO A 189 -4.08 -2.13 -9.24
CA PRO A 189 -5.41 -1.71 -9.65
C PRO A 189 -5.85 -2.37 -10.96
N VAL A 190 -5.00 -2.49 -11.99
CA VAL A 190 -5.32 -3.22 -13.22
C VAL A 190 -5.83 -4.62 -12.86
N TYR A 191 -5.05 -5.41 -12.13
CA TYR A 191 -5.41 -6.79 -11.83
C TYR A 191 -6.68 -6.94 -10.98
N ILE A 192 -7.01 -5.99 -10.12
CA ILE A 192 -8.19 -6.06 -9.25
C ILE A 192 -9.46 -5.59 -9.97
N PHE A 193 -9.37 -4.56 -10.81
CA PHE A 193 -10.55 -4.00 -11.48
C PHE A 193 -10.87 -4.68 -12.81
N GLU A 194 -9.90 -5.33 -13.45
CA GLU A 194 -10.11 -6.14 -14.65
C GLU A 194 -10.20 -7.62 -14.24
N ASP A 195 -11.43 -8.14 -14.08
CA ASP A 195 -11.64 -9.49 -13.53
C ASP A 195 -11.14 -10.60 -14.45
N ASP A 196 -11.18 -10.39 -15.76
CA ASP A 196 -10.80 -11.38 -16.78
C ASP A 196 -9.28 -11.44 -17.03
N GLU A 197 -8.53 -10.42 -16.53
CA GLU A 197 -7.09 -10.39 -16.73
C GLU A 197 -6.32 -11.37 -15.86
N SER A 198 -5.35 -12.04 -16.47
CA SER A 198 -4.36 -12.84 -15.73
C SER A 198 -3.35 -11.94 -15.01
N ALA A 199 -2.65 -12.48 -14.00
CA ALA A 199 -1.60 -11.71 -13.31
C ALA A 199 -0.50 -11.21 -14.28
N TRP A 200 -0.14 -12.01 -15.29
CA TRP A 200 0.84 -11.60 -16.30
C TRP A 200 0.25 -10.59 -17.30
N GLY A 201 -1.03 -10.73 -17.66
CA GLY A 201 -1.76 -9.75 -18.47
C GLY A 201 -1.80 -8.40 -17.78
N ALA A 202 -2.13 -8.37 -16.50
CA ALA A 202 -2.14 -7.15 -15.68
C ALA A 202 -0.76 -6.47 -15.62
N VAL A 203 0.34 -7.24 -15.53
CA VAL A 203 1.71 -6.67 -15.60
C VAL A 203 1.97 -6.03 -16.96
N ARG A 204 1.65 -6.70 -18.06
CA ARG A 204 1.83 -6.14 -19.42
C ARG A 204 1.00 -4.87 -19.61
N ARG A 205 -0.27 -4.92 -19.19
CA ARG A 205 -1.19 -3.80 -19.30
C ARG A 205 -0.75 -2.61 -18.44
N SER A 206 -0.30 -2.86 -17.22
CA SER A 206 0.23 -1.80 -16.34
C SER A 206 1.46 -1.12 -16.93
N ILE A 207 2.35 -1.87 -17.60
CA ILE A 207 3.50 -1.31 -18.29
C ILE A 207 3.04 -0.42 -19.46
N SER A 208 2.08 -0.87 -20.27
CA SER A 208 1.53 -0.09 -21.38
C SER A 208 0.88 1.21 -20.91
N LEU A 209 -0.09 1.12 -19.99
CA LEU A 209 -0.80 2.29 -19.43
C LEU A 209 0.14 3.21 -18.63
N GLY A 210 1.05 2.62 -17.87
CA GLY A 210 1.99 3.36 -17.04
C GLY A 210 3.02 4.15 -17.83
N PHE A 211 3.53 3.62 -18.96
CA PHE A 211 4.40 4.40 -19.84
C PHE A 211 3.62 5.45 -20.64
N HIS A 212 2.37 5.18 -21.03
CA HIS A 212 1.51 6.19 -21.67
C HIS A 212 1.32 7.42 -20.75
N SER A 213 1.14 7.21 -19.47
CA SER A 213 0.88 8.27 -18.48
C SER A 213 2.08 8.53 -17.54
N PHE A 214 3.30 8.17 -17.92
CA PHE A 214 4.48 8.11 -17.04
C PHE A 214 4.70 9.36 -16.20
N TRP A 215 4.71 10.54 -16.81
CA TRP A 215 4.95 11.79 -16.11
C TRP A 215 3.81 12.19 -15.16
N SER A 216 2.57 11.91 -15.57
CA SER A 216 1.39 12.14 -14.73
C SER A 216 1.37 11.19 -13.52
N LEU A 217 1.73 9.93 -13.73
CA LEU A 217 1.85 8.91 -12.70
C LEU A 217 2.98 9.24 -11.71
N LEU A 218 4.17 9.57 -12.24
CA LEU A 218 5.32 9.98 -11.42
C LEU A 218 4.97 11.22 -10.56
N GLY A 219 4.37 12.23 -11.17
CA GLY A 219 3.93 13.43 -10.46
C GLY A 219 2.92 13.11 -9.35
N LEU A 220 1.94 12.22 -9.65
CA LEU A 220 0.97 11.78 -8.65
C LEU A 220 1.63 11.04 -7.48
N MET A 221 2.53 10.11 -7.76
CA MET A 221 3.27 9.37 -6.73
C MET A 221 4.10 10.30 -5.84
N ILE A 222 4.76 11.31 -6.41
CA ILE A 222 5.53 12.30 -5.65
C ILE A 222 4.60 13.12 -4.75
N VAL A 223 3.55 13.71 -5.30
CA VAL A 223 2.66 14.61 -4.53
C VAL A 223 1.91 13.85 -3.44
N VAL A 224 1.32 12.69 -3.78
CA VAL A 224 0.61 11.86 -2.79
C VAL A 224 1.59 11.29 -1.76
N GLY A 225 2.79 10.89 -2.18
CA GLY A 225 3.86 10.45 -1.29
C GLY A 225 4.30 11.52 -0.30
N LEU A 226 4.46 12.77 -0.74
CA LEU A 226 4.76 13.90 0.16
C LEU A 226 3.63 14.14 1.16
N LEU A 227 2.38 14.14 0.71
CA LEU A 227 1.21 14.28 1.59
C LEU A 227 1.14 13.14 2.62
N ALA A 228 1.34 11.90 2.16
CA ALA A 228 1.37 10.74 3.04
C ALA A 228 2.50 10.83 4.08
N ASN A 229 3.70 11.29 3.68
CA ASN A 229 4.83 11.48 4.60
C ASN A 229 4.55 12.56 5.66
N VAL A 230 3.94 13.68 5.28
CA VAL A 230 3.55 14.73 6.24
C VAL A 230 2.55 14.17 7.25
N LEU A 231 1.53 13.44 6.80
CA LEU A 231 0.56 12.80 7.70
C LEU A 231 1.20 11.72 8.56
N GLN A 232 2.12 10.93 7.99
CA GLN A 232 2.87 9.89 8.72
C GLN A 232 3.72 10.49 9.83
N THR A 233 4.32 11.66 9.64
CA THR A 233 5.14 12.33 10.65
C THR A 233 4.34 12.54 11.95
N VAL A 234 3.05 12.85 11.88
CA VAL A 234 2.19 13.03 13.05
C VAL A 234 2.14 11.77 13.94
N THR A 235 2.07 10.59 13.32
CA THR A 235 2.01 9.31 14.05
C THR A 235 3.40 8.78 14.42
N THR A 236 4.44 9.18 13.71
CA THR A 236 5.84 8.76 13.96
C THR A 236 6.52 9.57 15.06
N LEU A 237 6.23 10.87 15.17
CA LEU A 237 6.89 11.76 16.13
C LEU A 237 6.84 11.27 17.58
N PRO A 238 5.70 10.80 18.12
CA PRO A 238 5.65 10.35 19.53
C PRO A 238 6.61 9.18 19.80
N TRP A 239 6.67 8.21 18.89
CA TRP A 239 7.60 7.09 18.97
C TRP A 239 9.05 7.57 18.86
N TYR A 240 9.33 8.44 17.88
CA TYR A 240 10.69 8.94 17.63
C TYR A 240 11.24 9.73 18.83
N ILE A 241 10.41 10.58 19.45
CA ILE A 241 10.78 11.32 20.67
C ILE A 241 11.05 10.34 21.81
N SER A 242 10.20 9.34 22.02
CA SER A 242 10.42 8.32 23.04
C SER A 242 11.73 7.56 22.81
N PHE A 243 12.02 7.19 21.55
CA PHE A 243 13.27 6.52 21.19
C PHE A 243 14.49 7.40 21.49
N LEU A 244 14.49 8.68 21.07
CA LEU A 244 15.59 9.61 21.36
C LEU A 244 15.82 9.78 22.87
N VAL A 245 14.76 9.93 23.64
CA VAL A 245 14.85 10.02 25.11
C VAL A 245 15.48 8.75 25.68
N LYS A 246 15.09 7.57 25.19
CA LYS A 246 15.69 6.29 25.59
C LYS A 246 17.20 6.26 25.31
N VAL A 247 17.61 6.66 24.12
CA VAL A 247 19.03 6.68 23.73
C VAL A 247 19.82 7.62 24.65
N VAL A 248 19.34 8.83 24.88
CA VAL A 248 20.00 9.82 25.76
C VAL A 248 20.10 9.32 27.20
N LEU A 249 19.04 8.74 27.75
CA LEU A 249 19.03 8.22 29.12
C LEU A 249 19.95 7.00 29.27
N THR A 250 20.07 6.17 28.25
CA THR A 250 20.97 4.99 28.27
C THR A 250 22.45 5.39 28.12
N SER A 251 22.73 6.49 27.40
CA SER A 251 24.11 6.99 27.25
C SER A 251 24.61 7.86 28.41
N SER A 252 23.72 8.26 29.34
CA SER A 252 24.09 9.06 30.50
C SER A 252 24.42 8.20 31.72
N ASP A 253 25.63 8.38 32.32
CA ASP A 253 26.14 7.60 33.45
C ASP A 253 25.35 7.75 34.78
N ALA A 254 24.27 8.48 34.82
CA ALA A 254 23.62 8.96 36.04
C ALA A 254 22.50 8.04 36.62
N GLY A 255 22.56 6.72 36.46
CA GLY A 255 21.53 5.81 37.03
C GLY A 255 20.15 5.89 36.32
N GLN A 256 20.05 6.68 35.26
CA GLN A 256 18.84 6.87 34.45
C GLN A 256 18.59 5.69 33.50
N GLU A 257 19.60 4.84 33.30
CA GLU A 257 19.51 3.59 32.55
C GLU A 257 18.42 2.67 33.10
N THR A 258 18.25 2.62 34.44
CA THR A 258 17.21 1.81 35.09
C THR A 258 15.80 2.22 34.68
N PHE A 259 15.55 3.53 34.52
CA PHE A 259 14.24 4.04 34.06
C PHE A 259 14.02 3.74 32.57
N ALA A 260 15.01 4.00 31.72
CA ALA A 260 14.93 3.75 30.29
C ALA A 260 14.70 2.27 29.94
N ASN A 261 15.18 1.36 30.79
CA ASN A 261 15.00 -0.09 30.63
C ASN A 261 13.83 -0.65 31.46
N SER A 262 13.06 0.22 32.14
CA SER A 262 11.90 -0.23 32.92
C SER A 262 10.84 -0.89 32.03
N PRO A 263 10.10 -1.91 32.55
CA PRO A 263 9.03 -2.56 31.81
C PRO A 263 7.95 -1.58 31.33
N ILE A 264 7.66 -0.56 32.14
CA ILE A 264 6.64 0.47 31.84
C ILE A 264 7.10 1.30 30.63
N TYR A 265 8.35 1.77 30.63
CA TYR A 265 8.89 2.55 29.52
C TYR A 265 8.90 1.76 28.21
N ASN A 266 9.35 0.51 28.25
CA ASN A 266 9.36 -0.38 27.10
C ASN A 266 7.94 -0.66 26.60
N PHE A 267 6.96 -0.84 27.49
CA PHE A 267 5.55 -1.03 27.11
C PHE A 267 4.95 0.21 26.43
N ILE A 268 5.25 1.41 26.95
CA ILE A 268 4.83 2.67 26.29
C ILE A 268 5.48 2.79 24.92
N GLY A 269 6.77 2.52 24.76
CA GLY A 269 7.49 2.52 23.48
C GLY A 269 6.85 1.56 22.48
N TYR A 270 6.49 0.35 22.93
CA TYR A 270 5.78 -0.62 22.12
C TYR A 270 4.41 -0.11 21.65
N LEU A 271 3.60 0.48 22.53
CA LEU A 271 2.30 1.07 22.14
C LEU A 271 2.46 2.21 21.14
N LEU A 272 3.49 3.06 21.32
CA LEU A 272 3.80 4.12 20.38
C LEU A 272 4.25 3.57 19.02
N SER A 273 4.98 2.44 18.98
CA SER A 273 5.35 1.77 17.73
C SER A 273 4.13 1.13 17.06
N VAL A 274 3.15 0.58 17.81
CA VAL A 274 1.86 0.13 17.25
C VAL A 274 1.12 1.30 16.60
N PHE A 275 1.03 2.44 17.30
CA PHE A 275 0.38 3.64 16.79
C PHE A 275 1.05 4.17 15.52
N MET A 276 2.38 4.21 15.50
CA MET A 276 3.17 4.59 14.32
C MET A 276 2.92 3.66 13.13
N ASN A 277 2.97 2.33 13.33
CA ASN A 277 2.75 1.35 12.28
C ASN A 277 1.30 1.39 11.76
N PHE A 278 0.33 1.57 12.64
CA PHE A 278 -1.07 1.74 12.23
C PHE A 278 -1.25 3.02 11.39
N GLY A 279 -0.68 4.15 11.82
CA GLY A 279 -0.65 5.39 11.07
C GLY A 279 -0.03 5.24 9.68
N MET A 280 1.05 4.45 9.55
CA MET A 280 1.67 4.14 8.26
C MET A 280 0.66 3.51 7.28
N TYR A 281 -0.12 2.53 7.72
CA TYR A 281 -1.14 1.94 6.84
C TYR A 281 -2.26 2.92 6.51
N LEU A 282 -2.69 3.75 7.47
CA LEU A 282 -3.70 4.77 7.18
C LEU A 282 -3.23 5.75 6.11
N THR A 283 -1.98 6.18 6.16
CA THR A 283 -1.41 7.10 5.15
C THR A 283 -1.16 6.41 3.80
N MET A 284 -0.79 5.12 3.78
CA MET A 284 -0.66 4.34 2.55
C MET A 284 -1.98 4.20 1.79
N SER A 285 -3.14 4.22 2.48
CA SER A 285 -4.45 4.19 1.82
C SER A 285 -4.63 5.33 0.84
N LEU A 286 -4.06 6.51 1.14
CA LEU A 286 -4.11 7.68 0.27
C LEU A 286 -3.47 7.37 -1.09
N SER A 287 -2.26 6.79 -1.06
CA SER A 287 -1.54 6.41 -2.28
C SER A 287 -2.27 5.30 -3.05
N THR A 288 -2.83 4.32 -2.34
CA THR A 288 -3.55 3.20 -2.94
C THR A 288 -4.80 3.68 -3.69
N ILE A 289 -5.60 4.56 -3.09
CA ILE A 289 -6.83 5.08 -3.70
C ILE A 289 -6.51 6.06 -4.83
N ALA A 290 -5.48 6.92 -4.65
CA ALA A 290 -5.04 7.84 -5.70
C ALA A 290 -4.58 7.09 -6.96
N LEU A 291 -3.86 5.99 -6.77
CA LEU A 291 -3.39 5.14 -7.85
C LEU A 291 -4.56 4.45 -8.58
N ALA A 292 -5.61 4.04 -7.87
CA ALA A 292 -6.82 3.51 -8.50
C ALA A 292 -7.54 4.54 -9.37
N TYR A 293 -7.70 5.77 -8.89
CA TYR A 293 -8.30 6.84 -9.70
C TYR A 293 -7.41 7.28 -10.86
N HIS A 294 -6.08 7.18 -10.71
CA HIS A 294 -5.18 7.40 -11.84
C HIS A 294 -5.34 6.32 -12.90
N TYR A 295 -5.34 5.04 -12.46
CA TYR A 295 -5.61 3.92 -13.35
C TYR A 295 -6.94 4.09 -14.08
N GLY A 296 -8.04 4.36 -13.36
CA GLY A 296 -9.35 4.54 -13.97
C GLY A 296 -9.41 5.70 -14.98
N SER A 297 -8.69 6.79 -14.70
CA SER A 297 -8.60 7.91 -15.63
C SER A 297 -7.81 7.59 -16.90
N VAL A 298 -6.70 6.83 -16.79
CA VAL A 298 -5.88 6.46 -17.96
C VAL A 298 -6.57 5.36 -18.76
N ALA A 299 -7.20 4.39 -18.10
CA ALA A 299 -7.97 3.35 -18.77
C ALA A 299 -9.16 3.94 -19.53
N GLU A 300 -9.82 4.95 -18.99
CA GLU A 300 -10.88 5.69 -19.69
C GLU A 300 -10.33 6.44 -20.93
N GLU A 301 -9.19 7.09 -20.79
CA GLU A 301 -8.55 7.82 -21.90
C GLU A 301 -8.14 6.91 -23.04
N VAL A 302 -7.66 5.69 -22.73
CA VAL A 302 -7.12 4.75 -23.74
C VAL A 302 -8.20 3.86 -24.33
N ASP A 303 -9.14 3.37 -23.52
CA ASP A 303 -10.11 2.32 -23.89
C ASP A 303 -11.56 2.80 -23.96
N GLY A 304 -11.89 3.99 -23.39
CA GLY A 304 -13.25 4.52 -23.39
C GLY A 304 -14.26 3.63 -22.66
N LEU A 305 -13.88 3.07 -21.50
CA LEU A 305 -14.63 2.05 -20.78
C LEU A 305 -16.02 2.51 -20.33
N SER A 306 -16.21 3.80 -20.04
CA SER A 306 -17.52 4.35 -19.68
C SER A 306 -18.53 4.27 -20.84
N VAL A 307 -18.06 4.46 -22.06
CA VAL A 307 -18.91 4.40 -23.25
C VAL A 307 -19.35 2.95 -23.53
N VAL A 308 -18.49 1.99 -23.28
CA VAL A 308 -18.80 0.56 -23.42
C VAL A 308 -19.85 0.13 -22.39
N ASP A 309 -19.66 0.50 -21.12
CA ASP A 309 -20.62 0.25 -20.04
C ASP A 309 -22.02 0.88 -20.38
N ASP A 310 -22.04 2.08 -20.96
CA ASP A 310 -23.28 2.75 -21.35
C ASP A 310 -23.98 2.03 -22.53
N ILE A 311 -23.24 1.56 -23.52
CA ILE A 311 -23.80 0.80 -24.67
C ILE A 311 -24.40 -0.53 -24.20
N GLU A 312 -23.69 -1.28 -23.34
CA GLU A 312 -24.21 -2.53 -22.77
C GLU A 312 -25.48 -2.31 -21.95
N ASN A 313 -25.54 -1.24 -21.16
CA ASN A 313 -26.75 -0.87 -20.42
C ASN A 313 -27.92 -0.52 -21.35
N PHE A 314 -27.67 0.20 -22.46
CA PHE A 314 -28.69 0.50 -23.46
C PHE A 314 -29.21 -0.75 -24.17
N GLU A 315 -28.32 -1.71 -24.50
CA GLU A 315 -28.73 -2.97 -25.10
C GLU A 315 -29.59 -3.81 -24.14
N GLN A 316 -29.25 -3.87 -22.86
CA GLN A 316 -30.05 -4.56 -21.84
C GLN A 316 -31.47 -3.93 -21.66
N LEU A 317 -31.54 -2.60 -21.61
CA LEU A 317 -32.85 -1.89 -21.56
C LEU A 317 -33.67 -2.12 -22.79
N ALA A 318 -33.06 -2.17 -23.98
CA ALA A 318 -33.74 -2.43 -25.23
C ALA A 318 -34.17 -3.91 -25.35
N GLU A 319 -33.56 -4.85 -24.67
CA GLU A 319 -33.98 -6.25 -24.56
C GLU A 319 -35.14 -6.38 -23.58
N GLU A 320 -35.10 -5.72 -22.43
CA GLU A 320 -36.23 -5.68 -21.46
C GLU A 320 -37.51 -5.08 -22.10
N ASP A 321 -37.40 -3.99 -22.85
CA ASP A 321 -38.54 -3.40 -23.55
C ASP A 321 -39.13 -4.36 -24.62
N ARG A 322 -38.28 -5.12 -25.33
CA ARG A 322 -38.75 -6.13 -26.28
C ARG A 322 -39.47 -7.30 -25.62
N ASP A 323 -39.02 -7.70 -24.44
CA ASP A 323 -39.69 -8.76 -23.67
C ASP A 323 -41.06 -8.30 -23.12
N ILE A 324 -41.19 -7.05 -22.70
CA ILE A 324 -42.45 -6.44 -22.28
C ILE A 324 -43.45 -6.40 -23.46
N ASP A 325 -43.00 -5.96 -24.64
CA ASP A 325 -43.84 -5.92 -25.85
C ASP A 325 -44.32 -7.32 -26.32
N ASN A 326 -43.59 -8.38 -25.98
CA ASN A 326 -43.96 -9.76 -26.28
C ASN A 326 -44.97 -10.34 -25.29
N PHE A 327 -45.06 -9.84 -24.03
CA PHE A 327 -46.08 -10.24 -23.06
C PHE A 327 -47.48 -9.71 -23.40
N ASP A 328 -47.58 -8.57 -24.07
CA ASP A 328 -48.87 -8.00 -24.50
C ASP A 328 -49.46 -8.70 -25.74
N LYS A 329 -48.76 -9.70 -26.31
CA LYS A 329 -49.23 -10.49 -27.47
C LYS A 329 -49.65 -11.92 -27.14
N LEU A 330 -49.72 -12.30 -25.86
CA LEU A 330 -50.23 -13.57 -25.36
C LEU A 330 -51.61 -13.40 -24.70
#